data_a954a7b049f7c94cc4469bdda1c8b0f1
#
_entry.id   a954a7b049f7c94cc4469bdda1c8b0f1
#
_cell.length_a   1.000
_cell.length_b   1.000
_cell.length_c   1.000
_cell.angle_alpha   90.00
_cell.angle_beta   90.00
_cell.angle_gamma   90.00
#
_symmetry.space_group_name_H-M   'P 1'
#
loop_
_entity.id
_entity.type
_entity.pdbx_description
1 polymer ?
#
loop_
_entity_poly.entity_id
_entity_poly.type
_entity_poly.pdbx_seq_one_letter_code
_entity_poly.pdbx_strand_id
1 'polypeptide(L)' 'SMKGPSKVALNKALGKLLNTLTTLKDKDPSHKKIPEVTHYVIQIYRKLEDSSKAKEMEQQLLTSAPDSKWAKFYK' A
#
# COMPACT_ATOMS: atom_id res chain seq x y z
N SER A 1 9.90 -2.19 26.03
CA SER A 1 8.95 -1.59 25.13
C SER A 1 8.47 -2.59 24.11
N MET A 2 7.23 -2.42 23.68
CA MET A 2 6.67 -3.24 22.63
C MET A 2 7.38 -2.97 21.32
N LYS A 3 7.89 -4.03 20.73
CA LYS A 3 8.49 -3.92 19.40
C LYS A 3 7.45 -4.27 18.38
N GLY A 4 7.38 -3.46 17.34
CA GLY A 4 6.57 -3.81 16.18
C GLY A 4 7.16 -4.99 15.44
N PRO A 5 6.55 -5.40 14.32
CA PRO A 5 7.09 -6.45 13.48
C PRO A 5 8.51 -6.12 13.05
N SER A 6 9.34 -7.16 12.93
CA SER A 6 10.72 -6.97 12.47
C SER A 6 10.75 -6.47 11.03
N LYS A 7 11.86 -5.87 10.63
CA LYS A 7 12.03 -5.43 9.23
C LYS A 7 11.92 -6.61 8.26
N VAL A 8 12.39 -7.78 8.68
CA VAL A 8 12.29 -8.99 7.84
C VAL A 8 10.82 -9.33 7.58
N ALA A 9 10.01 -9.34 8.65
CA ALA A 9 8.58 -9.62 8.53
C ALA A 9 7.86 -8.56 7.70
N LEU A 10 8.20 -7.29 7.90
CA LEU A 10 7.60 -6.20 7.12
C LEU A 10 7.95 -6.29 5.64
N ASN A 11 9.21 -6.58 5.33
CA ASN A 11 9.64 -6.74 3.93
C ASN A 11 8.98 -7.94 3.26
N LYS A 12 8.80 -9.02 4.02
CA LYS A 12 8.12 -10.21 3.50
C LYS A 12 6.65 -9.89 3.17
N ALA A 13 5.96 -9.22 4.09
CA ALA A 13 4.58 -8.81 3.87
C ALA A 13 4.48 -7.84 2.69
N LEU A 14 5.42 -6.90 2.60
CA LEU A 14 5.48 -5.95 1.49
C LEU A 14 5.59 -6.66 0.15
N GLY A 15 6.49 -7.64 0.04
CA GLY A 15 6.67 -8.40 -1.19
C GLY A 15 5.39 -9.10 -1.62
N LYS A 16 4.67 -9.70 -0.67
CA LYS A 16 3.40 -10.37 -0.96
C LYS A 16 2.34 -9.38 -1.43
N LEU A 17 2.24 -8.24 -0.77
CA LEU A 17 1.25 -7.22 -1.13
C LEU A 17 1.54 -6.59 -2.49
N LEU A 18 2.81 -6.31 -2.77
CA LEU A 18 3.19 -5.78 -4.08
C LEU A 18 2.88 -6.76 -5.21
N ASN A 19 3.12 -8.04 -4.95
CA ASN A 19 2.78 -9.11 -5.90
C ASN A 19 1.28 -9.15 -6.15
N THR A 20 0.49 -9.12 -5.09
CA THR A 20 -0.97 -9.10 -5.18
C THR A 20 -1.43 -7.87 -5.98
N LEU A 21 -0.86 -6.71 -5.69
CA LEU A 21 -1.21 -5.47 -6.37
C LEU A 21 -0.92 -5.56 -7.87
N THR A 22 0.26 -6.04 -8.24
CA THR A 22 0.64 -6.22 -9.63
C THR A 22 -0.32 -7.16 -10.35
N THR A 23 -0.65 -8.28 -9.73
CA THR A 23 -1.56 -9.27 -10.31
C THR A 23 -2.96 -8.69 -10.51
N LEU A 24 -3.47 -7.96 -9.51
CA LEU A 24 -4.78 -7.33 -9.63
C LEU A 24 -4.81 -6.29 -10.75
N LYS A 25 -3.79 -5.45 -10.84
CA LYS A 25 -3.73 -4.41 -11.87
C LYS A 25 -3.67 -5.01 -13.28
N ASP A 26 -2.97 -6.13 -13.42
CA ASP A 26 -2.87 -6.80 -14.72
C ASP A 26 -4.19 -7.41 -15.14
N LYS A 27 -4.91 -8.01 -14.20
CA LYS A 27 -6.16 -8.73 -14.51
C LYS A 27 -7.37 -7.84 -14.54
N ASP A 28 -7.44 -6.87 -13.63
CA ASP A 28 -8.60 -6.00 -13.50
C ASP A 28 -8.18 -4.67 -12.86
N PRO A 29 -7.71 -3.72 -13.67
CA PRO A 29 -7.23 -2.42 -13.16
C PRO A 29 -8.24 -1.65 -12.33
N SER A 30 -9.53 -1.98 -12.47
CA SER A 30 -10.61 -1.31 -11.73
C SER A 30 -11.05 -2.09 -10.50
N HIS A 31 -10.34 -3.16 -10.15
CA HIS A 31 -10.75 -4.02 -9.04
C HIS A 31 -10.80 -3.21 -7.73
N LYS A 32 -11.89 -3.39 -7.01
CA LYS A 32 -12.16 -2.61 -5.79
C LYS A 32 -11.14 -2.85 -4.68
N LYS A 33 -10.41 -3.95 -4.72
CA LYS A 33 -9.37 -4.25 -3.72
C LYS A 33 -8.05 -3.53 -3.99
N ILE A 34 -7.87 -2.96 -5.18
CA ILE A 34 -6.62 -2.24 -5.48
C ILE A 34 -6.38 -1.09 -4.51
N PRO A 35 -7.37 -0.21 -4.23
CA PRO A 35 -7.15 0.84 -3.23
C PRO A 35 -6.82 0.31 -1.83
N GLU A 36 -7.49 -0.76 -1.44
CA GLU A 36 -7.26 -1.38 -0.13
C GLU A 36 -5.83 -1.92 -0.02
N VAL A 37 -5.40 -2.68 -1.00
CA VAL A 37 -4.04 -3.25 -1.00
C VAL A 37 -2.99 -2.13 -1.05
N THR A 38 -3.24 -1.09 -1.84
CA THR A 38 -2.36 0.07 -1.92
C THR A 38 -2.22 0.74 -0.54
N HIS A 39 -3.33 0.87 0.18
CA HIS A 39 -3.31 1.42 1.52
C HIS A 39 -2.40 0.60 2.45
N TYR A 40 -2.50 -0.73 2.42
CA TYR A 40 -1.65 -1.58 3.24
C TYR A 40 -0.18 -1.46 2.87
N VAL A 41 0.13 -1.32 1.58
CA VAL A 41 1.49 -1.10 1.12
C VAL A 41 2.05 0.21 1.69
N ILE A 42 1.25 1.28 1.66
CA ILE A 42 1.64 2.56 2.24
C ILE A 42 1.98 2.40 3.72
N GLN A 43 1.13 1.71 4.47
CA GLN A 43 1.35 1.51 5.90
C GLN A 43 2.66 0.78 6.19
N ILE A 44 2.99 -0.22 5.38
CA ILE A 44 4.24 -0.96 5.55
C ILE A 44 5.45 -0.07 5.21
N TYR A 45 5.39 0.70 4.12
CA TYR A 45 6.47 1.62 3.80
C TYR A 45 6.70 2.61 4.93
N ARG A 46 5.64 3.11 5.57
CA ARG A 46 5.78 4.02 6.71
C ARG A 46 6.46 3.34 7.89
N LYS A 47 6.08 2.09 8.18
CA LYS A 47 6.72 1.33 9.26
C LYS A 47 8.18 1.03 8.97
N LEU A 48 8.53 0.89 7.70
CA LEU A 48 9.92 0.73 7.27
C LEU A 48 10.66 2.07 7.17
N GLU A 49 9.98 3.16 7.47
CA GLU A 49 10.54 4.52 7.38
C GLU A 49 10.97 4.89 5.97
N ASP A 50 10.33 4.31 4.97
CA ASP A 50 10.55 4.66 3.57
C ASP A 50 9.51 5.69 3.14
N SER A 51 9.73 6.93 3.54
CA SER A 51 8.81 8.04 3.28
C SER A 51 8.61 8.30 1.80
N SER A 52 9.66 8.14 1.03
CA SER A 52 9.64 8.39 -0.41
C SER A 52 8.68 7.45 -1.12
N LYS A 53 8.82 6.15 -0.84
CA LYS A 53 7.93 5.14 -1.42
C LYS A 53 6.51 5.27 -0.91
N ALA A 54 6.36 5.59 0.37
CA ALA A 54 5.03 5.81 0.94
C ALA A 54 4.30 6.93 0.22
N LYS A 55 4.97 8.07 -0.01
CA LYS A 55 4.38 9.21 -0.71
C LYS A 55 4.02 8.89 -2.15
N GLU A 56 4.89 8.16 -2.85
CA GLU A 56 4.61 7.70 -4.22
C GLU A 56 3.30 6.92 -4.27
N MET A 57 3.16 5.97 -3.38
CA MET A 57 1.97 5.12 -3.35
C MET A 57 0.73 5.90 -2.92
N GLU A 58 0.87 6.85 -2.00
CA GLU A 58 -0.23 7.75 -1.62
C GLU A 58 -0.74 8.53 -2.83
N GLN A 59 0.17 9.07 -3.62
CA GLN A 59 -0.21 9.82 -4.82
C GLN A 59 -0.90 8.92 -5.85
N GLN A 60 -0.43 7.70 -6.02
CA GLN A 60 -1.10 6.74 -6.90
C GLN A 60 -2.53 6.48 -6.44
N LEU A 61 -2.71 6.26 -5.14
CA LEU A 61 -4.03 6.01 -4.57
C LEU A 61 -4.96 7.20 -4.77
N LEU A 62 -4.49 8.40 -4.46
CA LEU A 62 -5.28 9.63 -4.59
C LEU A 62 -5.65 9.94 -6.03
N THR A 63 -4.78 9.58 -6.97
CA THR A 63 -5.02 9.83 -8.39
C THR A 63 -5.95 8.79 -9.00
N SER A 64 -5.76 7.52 -8.66
CA SER A 64 -6.51 6.43 -9.30
C SER A 64 -7.85 6.14 -8.65
N ALA A 65 -7.99 6.39 -7.35
CA ALA A 65 -9.22 6.08 -6.62
C ALA A 65 -9.52 7.13 -5.55
N PRO A 66 -9.70 8.40 -5.96
CA PRO A 66 -9.85 9.51 -5.00
C PRO A 66 -11.10 9.38 -4.12
N ASP A 67 -12.13 8.69 -4.59
CA ASP A 67 -13.37 8.54 -3.85
C ASP A 67 -13.42 7.30 -2.95
N SER A 68 -12.38 6.48 -2.98
CA SER A 68 -12.35 5.29 -2.12
C SER A 68 -12.20 5.69 -0.66
N LYS A 69 -12.71 4.87 0.23
CA LYS A 69 -12.55 5.12 1.66
C LYS A 69 -11.07 5.07 2.08
N TRP A 70 -10.26 4.34 1.34
CA TRP A 70 -8.83 4.21 1.64
C TRP A 70 -8.06 5.47 1.28
N ALA A 71 -8.42 6.13 0.17
CA ALA A 71 -7.81 7.38 -0.23
C ALA A 71 -8.05 8.48 0.81
N LYS A 72 -9.18 8.43 1.51
CA LYS A 72 -9.55 9.45 2.48
C LYS A 72 -8.58 9.55 3.66
N PHE A 73 -7.84 8.48 3.93
CA PHE A 73 -6.82 8.52 4.99
C PHE A 73 -5.66 9.46 4.65
N TYR A 74 -5.50 9.83 3.38
CA TYR A 74 -4.33 10.58 2.90
C TYR A 74 -4.69 11.96 2.34
N LYS A 75 -5.90 12.35 2.45
CA LYS A 75 -6.36 13.69 2.03
C LYS A 75 -6.14 14.74 3.10
#